data_17b88846df6f7add9cf243781e5c4a1d
#
_entry.id   17b88846df6f7add9cf243781e5c4a1d
#
_cell.length_a   1.000
_cell.length_b   1.000
_cell.length_c   1.000
_cell.angle_alpha   90.00
_cell.angle_beta   90.00
_cell.angle_gamma   90.00
#
_symmetry.space_group_name_H-M   'P 1'
#
loop_
_entity.id
_entity.type
_entity.pdbx_description
1 polymer ?
#
loop_
_entity_poly.entity_id
_entity_poly.type
_entity_poly.pdbx_seq_one_letter_code
_entity_poly.pdbx_strand_id
1 'polypeptide(L)'
;MTHLEIVKLLVTNRADIQKPNFNGGTCLINSVQSVELCEFLLRNGAEVNAQDIQCKTALHYAIQEHRFETTKLLLSYGANPFLESRYKDDALQTASLKGAAEIFQYLTHALDYSAERIASAFELLGSTFLDEHHDSQRALQYWRAACEVREKAGLTKQIQLPKKQYRFASEFTNRQELENISLDLDALRLQSLIICERILGVQHKDMIYRLMYRGAAYADSLQYQHCIDLWKYALELRIAKDTVLYCDTCFTAQALVKLFLDLNEKHKAGVLSTPVRAEDVIHTIELLLSDLARCSLLLEIAPIYKKQQESWDKVLKIISHLLFLITKLKSVPVLELPLRKKIHRLVHEMDPRTTSRDSLLHLAVSKSNSLKAQNFFEDGGTMGNLFPSLSVARLLVECGARINATNNLGSTPLHTASTVSNFKQEVIRCDKILLDAIFYLDTHI
;
A
#
# COMPACT_ATOMS: atom_id res chain seq x y z
N MET A 1 15.44 -37.89 -3.08
CA MET A 1 15.18 -39.21 -2.46
C MET A 1 14.97 -39.12 -0.94
N THR A 2 15.77 -38.42 -0.21
CA THR A 2 15.75 -38.40 1.27
C THR A 2 14.47 -37.89 1.94
N HIS A 3 13.79 -36.86 1.38
CA HIS A 3 12.60 -36.29 2.03
C HIS A 3 11.37 -37.19 1.99
N LEU A 4 11.09 -37.85 0.87
CA LEU A 4 9.96 -38.75 0.75
C LEU A 4 10.09 -39.96 1.69
N GLU A 5 11.28 -40.53 1.80
CA GLU A 5 11.55 -41.66 2.69
C GLU A 5 11.40 -41.28 4.18
N ILE A 6 11.81 -40.07 4.54
CA ILE A 6 11.60 -39.56 5.91
C ILE A 6 10.10 -39.39 6.19
N VAL A 7 9.34 -38.82 5.25
CA VAL A 7 7.89 -38.67 5.45
C VAL A 7 7.20 -40.02 5.52
N LYS A 8 7.55 -40.99 4.68
CA LYS A 8 7.04 -42.35 4.76
C LYS A 8 7.33 -42.98 6.11
N LEU A 9 8.56 -42.86 6.63
CA LEU A 9 8.93 -43.35 7.93
C LEU A 9 8.08 -42.75 9.07
N LEU A 10 7.87 -41.43 9.04
CA LEU A 10 7.08 -40.74 10.06
C LEU A 10 5.60 -41.15 10.01
N VAL A 11 5.01 -41.19 8.81
CA VAL A 11 3.59 -41.58 8.62
C VAL A 11 3.35 -43.02 9.01
N THR A 12 4.27 -43.98 8.66
CA THR A 12 4.18 -45.39 9.11
C THR A 12 4.29 -45.51 10.62
N ASN A 13 4.97 -44.58 11.29
CA ASN A 13 5.04 -44.51 12.75
C ASN A 13 3.93 -43.64 13.37
N ARG A 14 2.81 -43.47 12.66
CA ARG A 14 1.59 -42.78 13.11
C ARG A 14 1.77 -41.27 13.40
N ALA A 15 2.66 -40.58 12.68
CA ALA A 15 2.67 -39.13 12.71
C ALA A 15 1.31 -38.61 12.21
N ASP A 16 0.79 -37.60 12.90
CA ASP A 16 -0.50 -36.97 12.53
C ASP A 16 -0.35 -36.11 11.26
N ILE A 17 -0.94 -36.61 10.16
CA ILE A 17 -0.90 -35.96 8.85
C ILE A 17 -1.76 -34.69 8.81
N GLN A 18 -2.79 -34.59 9.66
CA GLN A 18 -3.73 -33.46 9.68
C GLN A 18 -3.27 -32.32 10.55
N LYS A 19 -2.28 -32.52 11.41
CA LYS A 19 -1.84 -31.52 12.38
C LYS A 19 -1.30 -30.28 11.68
N PRO A 20 -1.95 -29.10 11.86
CA PRO A 20 -1.47 -27.88 11.24
C PRO A 20 -0.27 -27.29 12.02
N ASN A 21 0.56 -26.53 11.31
CA ASN A 21 1.56 -25.67 11.93
C ASN A 21 0.91 -24.37 12.47
N PHE A 22 1.71 -23.49 13.05
CA PHE A 22 1.21 -22.21 13.62
C PHE A 22 0.51 -21.30 12.60
N ASN A 23 0.77 -21.47 11.31
CA ASN A 23 0.11 -20.75 10.24
C ASN A 23 -1.10 -21.52 9.64
N GLY A 24 -1.53 -22.59 10.29
CA GLY A 24 -2.60 -23.44 9.81
C GLY A 24 -2.20 -24.35 8.65
N GLY A 25 -0.95 -24.29 8.18
CA GLY A 25 -0.48 -25.09 7.05
C GLY A 25 -0.34 -26.57 7.40
N THR A 26 -1.00 -27.46 6.64
CA THR A 26 -0.88 -28.92 6.77
C THR A 26 0.35 -29.43 6.02
N CYS A 27 0.69 -30.72 6.26
CA CYS A 27 1.75 -31.39 5.50
C CYS A 27 1.50 -31.35 3.99
N LEU A 28 0.24 -31.50 3.55
CA LEU A 28 -0.14 -31.43 2.14
C LEU A 28 0.12 -30.05 1.55
N ILE A 29 -0.27 -28.97 2.24
CA ILE A 29 -0.01 -27.59 1.81
C ILE A 29 1.49 -27.34 1.62
N ASN A 30 2.32 -27.85 2.51
CA ASN A 30 3.77 -27.64 2.45
C ASN A 30 4.47 -28.55 1.40
N SER A 31 3.75 -29.52 0.84
CA SER A 31 4.30 -30.56 -0.06
C SER A 31 4.03 -30.32 -1.54
N VAL A 32 3.35 -29.23 -1.90
CA VAL A 32 2.87 -28.96 -3.28
C VAL A 32 3.97 -28.94 -4.35
N GLN A 33 5.21 -28.83 -3.95
CA GLN A 33 6.40 -28.89 -4.81
C GLN A 33 6.66 -30.28 -5.40
N SER A 34 6.20 -31.36 -4.72
CA SER A 34 6.43 -32.77 -5.11
C SER A 34 5.11 -33.49 -5.31
N VAL A 35 4.85 -33.88 -6.55
CA VAL A 35 3.67 -34.69 -6.92
C VAL A 35 3.63 -35.98 -6.13
N GLU A 36 4.77 -36.70 -6.05
CA GLU A 36 4.89 -37.99 -5.38
C GLU A 36 4.59 -37.88 -3.86
N LEU A 37 5.05 -36.80 -3.24
CA LEU A 37 4.79 -36.57 -1.82
C LEU A 37 3.32 -36.20 -1.58
N CYS A 38 2.72 -35.36 -2.42
CA CYS A 38 1.30 -35.06 -2.36
C CYS A 38 0.46 -36.34 -2.55
N GLU A 39 0.77 -37.15 -3.54
CA GLU A 39 0.06 -38.40 -3.77
C GLU A 39 0.16 -39.37 -2.60
N PHE A 40 1.35 -39.51 -2.01
CA PHE A 40 1.54 -40.32 -0.81
C PHE A 40 0.69 -39.81 0.37
N LEU A 41 0.69 -38.52 0.64
CA LEU A 41 -0.10 -37.95 1.73
C LEU A 41 -1.60 -38.10 1.50
N LEU A 42 -2.08 -37.87 0.27
CA LEU A 42 -3.50 -38.03 -0.10
C LEU A 42 -3.96 -39.50 0.03
N ARG A 43 -3.14 -40.48 -0.38
CA ARG A 43 -3.43 -41.91 -0.20
C ARG A 43 -3.47 -42.33 1.26
N ASN A 44 -2.77 -41.59 2.15
CA ASN A 44 -2.78 -41.81 3.58
C ASN A 44 -3.79 -40.95 4.33
N GLY A 45 -4.75 -40.35 3.61
CA GLY A 45 -5.90 -39.65 4.19
C GLY A 45 -5.68 -38.19 4.52
N ALA A 46 -4.68 -37.53 3.90
CA ALA A 46 -4.56 -36.09 4.03
C ALA A 46 -5.82 -35.37 3.51
N GLU A 47 -6.33 -34.41 4.27
CA GLU A 47 -7.49 -33.61 3.88
C GLU A 47 -7.13 -32.63 2.75
N VAL A 48 -7.67 -32.90 1.56
CA VAL A 48 -7.33 -32.18 0.33
C VAL A 48 -7.77 -30.70 0.37
N ASN A 49 -8.86 -30.40 1.08
CA ASN A 49 -9.47 -29.06 1.19
C ASN A 49 -9.13 -28.32 2.49
N ALA A 50 -8.17 -28.84 3.28
CA ALA A 50 -7.70 -28.15 4.47
C ALA A 50 -7.20 -26.74 4.14
N GLN A 51 -7.56 -25.75 4.96
CA GLN A 51 -7.22 -24.35 4.77
C GLN A 51 -6.26 -23.85 5.86
N ASP A 52 -5.32 -23.02 5.48
CA ASP A 52 -4.46 -22.29 6.40
C ASP A 52 -5.16 -21.03 6.97
N ILE A 53 -4.43 -20.25 7.79
CA ILE A 53 -4.96 -18.97 8.36
C ILE A 53 -5.33 -17.91 7.30
N GLN A 54 -4.87 -18.08 6.05
CA GLN A 54 -5.24 -17.23 4.90
C GLN A 54 -6.40 -17.81 4.10
N CYS A 55 -7.06 -18.85 4.62
CA CYS A 55 -8.08 -19.64 3.93
C CYS A 55 -7.58 -20.25 2.61
N LYS A 56 -6.28 -20.47 2.44
CA LYS A 56 -5.70 -21.12 1.26
C LYS A 56 -5.59 -22.60 1.45
N THR A 57 -5.93 -23.35 0.39
CA THR A 57 -5.77 -24.80 0.30
C THR A 57 -4.46 -25.17 -0.41
N ALA A 58 -4.10 -26.45 -0.40
CA ALA A 58 -3.00 -26.98 -1.20
C ALA A 58 -3.15 -26.63 -2.70
N LEU A 59 -4.39 -26.61 -3.23
CA LEU A 59 -4.67 -26.22 -4.62
C LEU A 59 -4.26 -24.77 -4.91
N HIS A 60 -4.56 -23.82 -4.02
CA HIS A 60 -4.12 -22.43 -4.17
C HIS A 60 -2.58 -22.31 -4.24
N TYR A 61 -1.87 -23.04 -3.39
CA TYR A 61 -0.41 -23.03 -3.38
C TYR A 61 0.18 -23.71 -4.61
N ALA A 62 -0.39 -24.86 -5.07
CA ALA A 62 0.05 -25.51 -6.28
C ALA A 62 -0.08 -24.59 -7.51
N ILE A 63 -1.19 -23.85 -7.61
CA ILE A 63 -1.42 -22.89 -8.69
C ILE A 63 -0.46 -21.70 -8.56
N GLN A 64 -0.30 -21.15 -7.35
CA GLN A 64 0.60 -20.03 -7.07
C GLN A 64 2.06 -20.35 -7.45
N GLU A 65 2.48 -21.60 -7.27
CA GLU A 65 3.83 -22.09 -7.56
C GLU A 65 3.95 -22.70 -8.96
N HIS A 66 2.94 -22.54 -9.82
CA HIS A 66 2.89 -23.06 -11.19
C HIS A 66 3.07 -24.59 -11.28
N ARG A 67 2.55 -25.36 -10.30
CA ARG A 67 2.68 -26.82 -10.23
C ARG A 67 1.53 -27.49 -10.95
N PHE A 68 1.64 -27.61 -12.27
CA PHE A 68 0.57 -28.13 -13.13
C PHE A 68 0.17 -29.55 -12.76
N GLU A 69 1.13 -30.49 -12.66
CA GLU A 69 0.84 -31.89 -12.34
C GLU A 69 0.29 -32.06 -10.91
N THR A 70 0.80 -31.28 -9.94
CA THR A 70 0.24 -31.26 -8.59
C THR A 70 -1.19 -30.73 -8.59
N THR A 71 -1.49 -29.70 -9.39
CA THR A 71 -2.85 -29.15 -9.55
C THR A 71 -3.82 -30.21 -10.07
N LYS A 72 -3.44 -30.95 -11.12
CA LYS A 72 -4.24 -32.06 -11.67
C LYS A 72 -4.45 -33.16 -10.63
N LEU A 73 -3.40 -33.54 -9.94
CA LEU A 73 -3.47 -34.53 -8.87
C LEU A 73 -4.46 -34.12 -7.79
N LEU A 74 -4.35 -32.92 -7.26
CA LEU A 74 -5.24 -32.43 -6.20
C LEU A 74 -6.70 -32.41 -6.66
N LEU A 75 -6.98 -31.97 -7.89
CA LEU A 75 -8.33 -31.99 -8.47
C LEU A 75 -8.86 -33.40 -8.62
N SER A 76 -8.03 -34.37 -9.01
CA SER A 76 -8.42 -35.77 -9.12
C SER A 76 -8.75 -36.43 -7.77
N TYR A 77 -8.21 -35.90 -6.68
CA TYR A 77 -8.52 -36.29 -5.28
C TYR A 77 -9.64 -35.47 -4.65
N GLY A 78 -10.38 -34.69 -5.46
CA GLY A 78 -11.56 -33.93 -4.98
C GLY A 78 -11.23 -32.57 -4.34
N ALA A 79 -10.11 -31.94 -4.71
CA ALA A 79 -9.88 -30.56 -4.33
C ALA A 79 -10.98 -29.67 -4.90
N ASN A 80 -11.60 -28.85 -4.06
CA ASN A 80 -12.66 -27.94 -4.47
C ASN A 80 -12.05 -26.65 -5.05
N PRO A 81 -12.17 -26.40 -6.38
CA PRO A 81 -11.59 -25.22 -7.02
C PRO A 81 -12.31 -23.91 -6.72
N PHE A 82 -13.48 -23.97 -6.11
CA PHE A 82 -14.32 -22.80 -5.76
C PHE A 82 -14.11 -22.31 -4.33
N LEU A 83 -13.26 -22.96 -3.53
CA LEU A 83 -12.89 -22.45 -2.23
C LEU A 83 -12.12 -21.13 -2.38
N GLU A 84 -12.52 -20.15 -1.59
CA GLU A 84 -11.94 -18.82 -1.65
C GLU A 84 -10.88 -18.63 -0.55
N SER A 85 -9.80 -17.94 -0.91
CA SER A 85 -8.82 -17.41 0.03
C SER A 85 -9.42 -16.27 0.87
N ARG A 86 -8.69 -15.79 1.90
CA ARG A 86 -9.05 -14.60 2.66
C ARG A 86 -9.29 -13.35 1.79
N TYR A 87 -8.71 -13.31 0.59
CA TYR A 87 -8.88 -12.23 -0.39
C TYR A 87 -9.97 -12.53 -1.42
N LYS A 88 -10.72 -13.61 -1.24
CA LYS A 88 -11.76 -14.11 -2.14
C LYS A 88 -11.24 -14.58 -3.50
N ASP A 89 -10.00 -15.05 -3.54
CA ASP A 89 -9.44 -15.69 -4.72
C ASP A 89 -9.77 -17.18 -4.70
N ASP A 90 -10.48 -17.68 -5.71
CA ASP A 90 -10.63 -19.10 -6.02
C ASP A 90 -9.47 -19.61 -6.88
N ALA A 91 -9.50 -20.86 -7.31
CA ALA A 91 -8.47 -21.46 -8.14
C ALA A 91 -8.27 -20.70 -9.47
N LEU A 92 -9.36 -20.32 -10.17
CA LEU A 92 -9.28 -19.63 -11.45
C LEU A 92 -8.72 -18.22 -11.32
N GLN A 93 -9.16 -17.48 -10.30
CA GLN A 93 -8.65 -16.14 -10.02
C GLN A 93 -7.18 -16.20 -9.59
N THR A 94 -6.79 -17.18 -8.77
CA THR A 94 -5.39 -17.40 -8.38
C THR A 94 -4.52 -17.69 -9.61
N ALA A 95 -4.99 -18.51 -10.57
CA ALA A 95 -4.27 -18.79 -11.81
C ALA A 95 -4.10 -17.51 -12.65
N SER A 96 -5.14 -16.67 -12.73
CA SER A 96 -5.09 -15.40 -13.46
C SER A 96 -4.12 -14.42 -12.82
N LEU A 97 -4.16 -14.27 -11.49
CA LEU A 97 -3.30 -13.37 -10.73
C LEU A 97 -1.82 -13.78 -10.75
N LYS A 98 -1.55 -15.07 -10.93
CA LYS A 98 -0.18 -15.60 -10.98
C LYS A 98 0.36 -15.81 -12.38
N GLY A 99 -0.43 -15.51 -13.42
CA GLY A 99 -0.02 -15.74 -14.80
C GLY A 99 0.18 -17.22 -15.13
N ALA A 100 -0.46 -18.12 -14.38
CA ALA A 100 -0.33 -19.58 -14.54
C ALA A 100 -1.16 -20.07 -15.75
N ALA A 101 -0.75 -19.67 -16.97
CA ALA A 101 -1.53 -19.81 -18.19
C ALA A 101 -1.92 -21.28 -18.51
N GLU A 102 -1.02 -22.23 -18.30
CA GLU A 102 -1.29 -23.65 -18.54
C GLU A 102 -2.36 -24.19 -17.56
N ILE A 103 -2.22 -23.86 -16.28
CA ILE A 103 -3.22 -24.21 -15.26
C ILE A 103 -4.55 -23.51 -15.54
N PHE A 104 -4.51 -22.24 -15.91
CA PHE A 104 -5.70 -21.47 -16.29
C PHE A 104 -6.47 -22.15 -17.43
N GLN A 105 -5.78 -22.55 -18.51
CA GLN A 105 -6.40 -23.25 -19.62
C GLN A 105 -7.01 -24.58 -19.18
N TYR A 106 -6.29 -25.35 -18.37
CA TYR A 106 -6.81 -26.60 -17.83
C TYR A 106 -8.08 -26.39 -17.00
N LEU A 107 -8.10 -25.43 -16.09
CA LEU A 107 -9.26 -25.13 -15.23
C LEU A 107 -10.47 -24.71 -16.07
N THR A 108 -10.29 -23.84 -17.07
CA THR A 108 -11.39 -23.37 -17.94
C THR A 108 -11.98 -24.44 -18.84
N HIS A 109 -11.23 -25.51 -19.15
CA HIS A 109 -11.72 -26.65 -19.95
C HIS A 109 -12.29 -27.77 -19.09
N ALA A 110 -11.74 -27.99 -17.90
CA ALA A 110 -12.11 -29.13 -17.05
C ALA A 110 -13.29 -28.83 -16.11
N LEU A 111 -13.58 -27.54 -15.87
CA LEU A 111 -14.58 -27.10 -14.89
C LEU A 111 -15.64 -26.22 -15.55
N ASP A 112 -16.85 -26.30 -15.03
CA ASP A 112 -18.01 -25.53 -15.54
C ASP A 112 -18.09 -24.17 -14.88
N TYR A 113 -17.36 -23.18 -15.45
CA TYR A 113 -17.45 -21.78 -15.09
C TYR A 113 -18.44 -21.04 -16.00
N SER A 114 -19.14 -20.02 -15.47
CA SER A 114 -19.96 -19.16 -16.32
C SER A 114 -19.11 -18.37 -17.32
N ALA A 115 -19.69 -18.05 -18.48
CA ALA A 115 -18.99 -17.28 -19.52
C ALA A 115 -18.47 -15.92 -19.01
N GLU A 116 -19.24 -15.24 -18.14
CA GLU A 116 -18.78 -13.98 -17.52
C GLU A 116 -17.59 -14.18 -16.59
N ARG A 117 -17.55 -15.30 -15.83
CA ARG A 117 -16.41 -15.64 -14.97
C ARG A 117 -15.17 -15.94 -15.81
N ILE A 118 -15.31 -16.69 -16.90
CA ILE A 118 -14.21 -17.00 -17.83
C ILE A 118 -13.68 -15.71 -18.47
N ALA A 119 -14.57 -14.85 -18.99
CA ALA A 119 -14.19 -13.59 -19.62
C ALA A 119 -13.44 -12.67 -18.63
N SER A 120 -13.95 -12.53 -17.41
CA SER A 120 -13.28 -11.74 -16.36
C SER A 120 -11.92 -12.33 -15.97
N ALA A 121 -11.81 -13.65 -15.92
CA ALA A 121 -10.55 -14.33 -15.63
C ALA A 121 -9.52 -14.13 -16.77
N PHE A 122 -9.93 -14.15 -18.05
CA PHE A 122 -9.07 -13.79 -19.18
C PHE A 122 -8.59 -12.35 -19.11
N GLU A 123 -9.48 -11.41 -18.74
CA GLU A 123 -9.11 -10.00 -18.58
C GLU A 123 -8.07 -9.82 -17.46
N LEU A 124 -8.26 -10.49 -16.33
CA LEU A 124 -7.32 -10.43 -15.22
C LEU A 124 -5.97 -11.07 -15.58
N LEU A 125 -5.99 -12.20 -16.29
CA LEU A 125 -4.79 -12.86 -16.79
C LEU A 125 -4.01 -11.97 -17.76
N GLY A 126 -4.71 -11.31 -18.70
CA GLY A 126 -4.10 -10.33 -19.61
C GLY A 126 -3.47 -9.16 -18.86
N SER A 127 -4.15 -8.65 -17.83
CA SER A 127 -3.60 -7.59 -16.96
C SER A 127 -2.33 -8.05 -16.22
N THR A 128 -2.26 -9.29 -15.79
CA THR A 128 -1.07 -9.87 -15.15
C THR A 128 0.09 -10.00 -16.13
N PHE A 129 -0.17 -10.46 -17.36
CA PHE A 129 0.87 -10.51 -18.40
C PHE A 129 1.41 -9.13 -18.76
N LEU A 130 0.55 -8.11 -18.82
CA LEU A 130 0.98 -6.74 -19.10
C LEU A 130 1.86 -6.17 -17.97
N ASP A 131 1.43 -6.32 -16.72
CA ASP A 131 2.03 -5.63 -15.59
C ASP A 131 3.24 -6.35 -14.99
N GLU A 132 3.19 -7.69 -14.88
CA GLU A 132 4.23 -8.49 -14.22
C GLU A 132 5.21 -9.12 -15.22
N HIS A 133 4.71 -9.54 -16.39
CA HIS A 133 5.56 -10.16 -17.41
C HIS A 133 6.00 -9.19 -18.51
N HIS A 134 5.46 -7.96 -18.53
CA HIS A 134 5.74 -6.94 -19.54
C HIS A 134 5.45 -7.41 -20.99
N ASP A 135 4.53 -8.35 -21.14
CA ASP A 135 4.14 -8.95 -22.41
C ASP A 135 2.79 -8.40 -22.89
N SER A 136 2.85 -7.29 -23.63
CA SER A 136 1.65 -6.65 -24.19
C SER A 136 0.98 -7.50 -25.27
N GLN A 137 1.71 -8.35 -25.97
CA GLN A 137 1.12 -9.22 -27.01
C GLN A 137 0.23 -10.29 -26.39
N ARG A 138 0.71 -10.99 -25.37
CA ARG A 138 -0.12 -11.96 -24.64
C ARG A 138 -1.26 -11.27 -23.91
N ALA A 139 -1.04 -10.13 -23.32
CA ALA A 139 -2.11 -9.35 -22.69
C ALA A 139 -3.26 -9.08 -23.67
N LEU A 140 -2.96 -8.58 -24.87
CA LEU A 140 -3.95 -8.34 -25.93
C LEU A 140 -4.62 -9.63 -26.40
N GLN A 141 -3.88 -10.76 -26.51
CA GLN A 141 -4.48 -12.04 -26.85
C GLN A 141 -5.54 -12.47 -25.84
N TYR A 142 -5.24 -12.38 -24.53
CA TYR A 142 -6.20 -12.74 -23.49
C TYR A 142 -7.39 -11.77 -23.43
N TRP A 143 -7.18 -10.47 -23.62
CA TRP A 143 -8.27 -9.51 -23.65
C TRP A 143 -9.17 -9.69 -24.87
N ARG A 144 -8.61 -10.06 -26.05
CA ARG A 144 -9.39 -10.48 -27.23
C ARG A 144 -10.22 -11.73 -26.95
N ALA A 145 -9.62 -12.74 -26.30
CA ALA A 145 -10.33 -13.95 -25.90
C ALA A 145 -11.50 -13.64 -24.95
N ALA A 146 -11.32 -12.70 -24.02
CA ALA A 146 -12.39 -12.24 -23.15
C ALA A 146 -13.55 -11.60 -23.92
N CYS A 147 -13.25 -10.75 -24.92
CA CYS A 147 -14.26 -10.16 -25.81
C CYS A 147 -15.01 -11.25 -26.59
N GLU A 148 -14.31 -12.24 -27.15
CA GLU A 148 -14.92 -13.34 -27.89
C GLU A 148 -15.83 -14.21 -27.03
N VAL A 149 -15.45 -14.49 -25.77
CA VAL A 149 -16.29 -15.25 -24.83
C VAL A 149 -17.60 -14.51 -24.56
N ARG A 150 -17.54 -13.19 -24.30
CA ARG A 150 -18.76 -12.39 -24.07
C ARG A 150 -19.62 -12.29 -25.33
N GLU A 151 -19.03 -12.08 -26.49
CA GLU A 151 -19.73 -11.99 -27.75
C GLU A 151 -20.49 -13.30 -28.06
N LYS A 152 -19.84 -14.43 -27.93
CA LYS A 152 -20.46 -15.75 -28.13
C LYS A 152 -21.60 -16.04 -27.15
N ALA A 153 -21.50 -15.52 -25.93
CA ALA A 153 -22.51 -15.71 -24.90
C ALA A 153 -23.58 -14.60 -24.87
N GLY A 154 -23.48 -13.60 -25.76
CA GLY A 154 -24.41 -12.46 -25.77
C GLY A 154 -24.35 -11.59 -24.53
N LEU A 155 -23.21 -11.54 -23.83
CA LEU A 155 -23.04 -10.82 -22.58
C LEU A 155 -22.51 -9.40 -22.79
N THR A 156 -23.10 -8.44 -22.08
CA THR A 156 -22.62 -7.06 -22.07
C THR A 156 -21.71 -6.83 -20.86
N LYS A 157 -20.52 -6.28 -21.11
CA LYS A 157 -19.57 -5.97 -20.06
C LYS A 157 -20.09 -4.86 -19.13
N GLN A 158 -20.10 -5.11 -17.85
CA GLN A 158 -20.42 -4.10 -16.84
C GLN A 158 -19.16 -3.30 -16.52
N ILE A 159 -19.15 -2.01 -16.85
CA ILE A 159 -18.03 -1.11 -16.61
C ILE A 159 -18.27 -0.17 -15.44
N GLN A 160 -17.20 0.28 -14.80
CA GLN A 160 -17.26 1.30 -13.77
C GLN A 160 -17.23 2.72 -14.38
N LEU A 161 -17.72 3.70 -13.61
CA LEU A 161 -17.62 5.10 -14.01
C LEU A 161 -16.14 5.53 -14.09
N PRO A 162 -15.79 6.33 -15.11
CA PRO A 162 -14.45 6.87 -15.26
C PRO A 162 -14.01 7.65 -14.01
N LYS A 163 -12.78 7.42 -13.54
CA LYS A 163 -12.23 8.03 -12.33
C LYS A 163 -11.08 8.97 -12.65
N LYS A 164 -10.92 10.03 -11.84
CA LYS A 164 -9.86 11.04 -12.00
C LYS A 164 -8.46 10.41 -11.97
N GLN A 165 -8.19 9.50 -11.04
CA GLN A 165 -6.89 8.83 -10.90
C GLN A 165 -6.51 7.98 -12.12
N TYR A 166 -7.48 7.58 -12.94
CA TYR A 166 -7.29 6.92 -14.23
C TYR A 166 -7.47 7.87 -15.41
N ARG A 167 -7.30 9.19 -15.18
CA ARG A 167 -7.43 10.22 -16.22
C ARG A 167 -8.77 10.20 -16.94
N PHE A 168 -9.83 9.79 -16.25
CA PHE A 168 -11.18 9.61 -16.79
C PHE A 168 -11.24 8.63 -17.97
N ALA A 169 -10.27 7.72 -18.12
CA ALA A 169 -10.32 6.67 -19.12
C ALA A 169 -11.51 5.73 -18.87
N SER A 170 -12.24 5.41 -19.91
CA SER A 170 -13.27 4.38 -19.91
C SER A 170 -12.66 3.02 -20.19
N GLU A 171 -13.20 1.98 -19.58
CA GLU A 171 -12.81 0.59 -19.88
C GLU A 171 -13.34 0.19 -21.27
N PHE A 172 -12.54 -0.50 -22.09
CA PHE A 172 -13.01 -1.03 -23.35
C PHE A 172 -14.11 -2.07 -23.12
N THR A 173 -15.15 -2.07 -23.96
CA THR A 173 -16.30 -2.96 -23.85
C THR A 173 -16.33 -4.06 -24.89
N ASN A 174 -15.66 -3.83 -26.02
CA ASN A 174 -15.66 -4.71 -27.17
C ASN A 174 -14.29 -4.73 -27.86
N ARG A 175 -14.14 -5.65 -28.82
CA ARG A 175 -12.90 -5.84 -29.55
C ARG A 175 -12.45 -4.61 -30.34
N GLN A 176 -13.39 -3.86 -30.95
CA GLN A 176 -13.04 -2.67 -31.73
C GLN A 176 -12.42 -1.57 -30.86
N GLU A 177 -12.99 -1.33 -29.67
CA GLU A 177 -12.44 -0.37 -28.73
C GLU A 177 -11.04 -0.82 -28.23
N LEU A 178 -10.84 -2.12 -27.98
CA LEU A 178 -9.54 -2.67 -27.63
C LEU A 178 -8.50 -2.44 -28.73
N GLU A 179 -8.85 -2.69 -30.00
CA GLU A 179 -7.92 -2.47 -31.13
C GLU A 179 -7.54 -0.99 -31.27
N ASN A 180 -8.45 -0.06 -31.00
CA ASN A 180 -8.18 1.37 -31.06
C ASN A 180 -7.07 1.83 -30.10
N ILE A 181 -6.88 1.12 -28.99
CA ILE A 181 -5.87 1.44 -27.96
C ILE A 181 -4.66 0.47 -27.99
N SER A 182 -4.68 -0.55 -28.85
CA SER A 182 -3.72 -1.67 -28.82
C SER A 182 -2.25 -1.24 -29.03
N LEU A 183 -2.01 -0.10 -29.68
CA LEU A 183 -0.67 0.44 -29.90
C LEU A 183 -0.23 1.45 -28.83
N ASP A 184 -1.14 1.91 -27.98
CA ASP A 184 -0.84 2.85 -26.91
C ASP A 184 -0.60 2.08 -25.59
N LEU A 185 0.68 1.86 -25.28
CA LEU A 185 1.09 1.12 -24.08
C LEU A 185 0.62 1.79 -22.78
N ASP A 186 0.52 3.12 -22.75
CA ASP A 186 0.05 3.83 -21.55
C ASP A 186 -1.47 3.66 -21.38
N ALA A 187 -2.23 3.71 -22.46
CA ALA A 187 -3.65 3.37 -22.45
C ALA A 187 -3.89 1.92 -22.00
N LEU A 188 -3.13 0.93 -22.53
CA LEU A 188 -3.22 -0.46 -22.09
C LEU A 188 -2.95 -0.62 -20.58
N ARG A 189 -1.96 0.08 -20.06
CA ARG A 189 -1.61 0.08 -18.64
C ARG A 189 -2.72 0.65 -17.75
N LEU A 190 -3.42 1.70 -18.22
CA LEU A 190 -4.60 2.22 -17.54
C LEU A 190 -5.75 1.22 -17.57
N GLN A 191 -5.98 0.57 -18.73
CA GLN A 191 -6.99 -0.49 -18.83
C GLN A 191 -6.72 -1.62 -17.83
N SER A 192 -5.47 -2.03 -17.67
CA SER A 192 -5.09 -3.04 -16.67
C SER A 192 -5.54 -2.66 -15.26
N LEU A 193 -5.28 -1.42 -14.82
CA LEU A 193 -5.70 -0.94 -13.51
C LEU A 193 -7.23 -0.92 -13.35
N ILE A 194 -7.96 -0.43 -14.38
CA ILE A 194 -9.43 -0.37 -14.36
C ILE A 194 -10.04 -1.77 -14.29
N ILE A 195 -9.54 -2.70 -15.11
CA ILE A 195 -9.95 -4.11 -15.12
C ILE A 195 -9.70 -4.75 -13.77
N CYS A 196 -8.51 -4.60 -13.21
CA CYS A 196 -8.15 -5.16 -11.91
C CYS A 196 -9.04 -4.60 -10.80
N GLU A 197 -9.34 -3.30 -10.80
CA GLU A 197 -10.23 -2.72 -9.80
C GLU A 197 -11.66 -3.27 -9.90
N ARG A 198 -12.18 -3.43 -11.12
CA ARG A 198 -13.51 -3.97 -11.35
C ARG A 198 -13.64 -5.43 -10.88
N ILE A 199 -12.63 -6.26 -11.17
CA ILE A 199 -12.69 -7.71 -10.89
C ILE A 199 -12.32 -8.01 -9.44
N LEU A 200 -11.25 -7.41 -8.93
CA LEU A 200 -10.72 -7.70 -7.60
C LEU A 200 -11.39 -6.88 -6.49
N GLY A 201 -11.86 -5.69 -6.87
CA GLY A 201 -12.34 -4.69 -5.90
C GLY A 201 -11.20 -3.88 -5.26
N VAL A 202 -11.58 -2.74 -4.71
CA VAL A 202 -10.65 -1.74 -4.15
C VAL A 202 -9.89 -2.19 -2.91
N GLN A 203 -10.39 -3.19 -2.20
CA GLN A 203 -9.76 -3.69 -0.96
C GLN A 203 -8.77 -4.85 -1.20
N HIS A 204 -8.67 -5.33 -2.44
CA HIS A 204 -7.78 -6.43 -2.75
C HIS A 204 -6.31 -5.99 -2.68
N LYS A 205 -5.45 -6.80 -2.08
CA LYS A 205 -4.03 -6.46 -1.89
C LYS A 205 -3.30 -6.23 -3.22
N ASP A 206 -3.59 -7.07 -4.25
CA ASP A 206 -2.92 -6.96 -5.54
C ASP A 206 -3.35 -5.70 -6.31
N MET A 207 -4.60 -5.21 -6.10
CA MET A 207 -5.02 -3.93 -6.65
C MET A 207 -4.18 -2.77 -6.11
N ILE A 208 -4.01 -2.71 -4.79
CA ILE A 208 -3.21 -1.66 -4.15
C ILE A 208 -1.73 -1.76 -4.57
N TYR A 209 -1.20 -2.99 -4.66
CA TYR A 209 0.15 -3.23 -5.16
C TYR A 209 0.34 -2.69 -6.58
N ARG A 210 -0.60 -2.96 -7.51
CA ARG A 210 -0.55 -2.48 -8.90
C ARG A 210 -0.59 -0.95 -8.98
N LEU A 211 -1.40 -0.28 -8.15
CA LEU A 211 -1.42 1.18 -8.06
C LEU A 211 -0.06 1.74 -7.65
N MET A 212 0.56 1.15 -6.61
CA MET A 212 1.87 1.58 -6.11
C MET A 212 2.96 1.33 -7.16
N TYR A 213 2.98 0.16 -7.78
CA TYR A 213 3.95 -0.21 -8.79
C TYR A 213 3.84 0.68 -10.04
N ARG A 214 2.62 0.88 -10.55
CA ARG A 214 2.38 1.76 -11.71
C ARG A 214 2.73 3.22 -11.40
N GLY A 215 2.41 3.69 -10.19
CA GLY A 215 2.81 5.01 -9.74
C GLY A 215 4.33 5.19 -9.73
N ALA A 216 5.09 4.19 -9.25
CA ALA A 216 6.56 4.20 -9.29
C ALA A 216 7.07 4.29 -10.74
N ALA A 217 6.52 3.49 -11.67
CA ALA A 217 6.89 3.53 -13.08
C ALA A 217 6.60 4.90 -13.73
N TYR A 218 5.55 5.60 -13.32
CA TYR A 218 5.29 6.98 -13.74
C TYR A 218 6.32 7.96 -13.18
N ALA A 219 6.75 7.78 -11.92
CA ALA A 219 7.80 8.61 -11.33
C ALA A 219 9.14 8.42 -12.07
N ASP A 220 9.52 7.20 -12.42
CA ASP A 220 10.72 6.87 -13.20
C ASP A 220 10.68 7.49 -14.62
N SER A 221 9.47 7.60 -15.17
CA SER A 221 9.22 8.26 -16.47
C SER A 221 9.03 9.77 -16.37
N LEU A 222 9.32 10.38 -15.21
CA LEU A 222 9.17 11.81 -14.90
C LEU A 222 7.71 12.32 -14.98
N GLN A 223 6.74 11.43 -15.00
CA GLN A 223 5.30 11.74 -15.01
C GLN A 223 4.77 11.84 -13.57
N TYR A 224 5.35 12.73 -12.78
CA TYR A 224 5.17 12.80 -11.34
C TYR A 224 3.71 13.01 -10.90
N GLN A 225 2.91 13.78 -11.66
CA GLN A 225 1.51 14.01 -11.28
C GLN A 225 0.68 12.71 -11.36
N HIS A 226 0.92 11.87 -12.37
CA HIS A 226 0.24 10.58 -12.49
C HIS A 226 0.64 9.63 -11.34
N CYS A 227 1.93 9.65 -10.94
CA CYS A 227 2.38 8.94 -9.74
C CYS A 227 1.64 9.42 -8.48
N ILE A 228 1.58 10.73 -8.27
CA ILE A 228 0.90 11.35 -7.12
C ILE A 228 -0.58 10.94 -7.08
N ASP A 229 -1.29 11.01 -8.21
CA ASP A 229 -2.71 10.68 -8.27
C ASP A 229 -2.96 9.19 -7.93
N LEU A 230 -2.14 8.26 -8.43
CA LEU A 230 -2.24 6.84 -8.10
C LEU A 230 -1.86 6.53 -6.65
N TRP A 231 -0.77 7.12 -6.14
CA TRP A 231 -0.33 6.86 -4.76
C TRP A 231 -1.25 7.49 -3.72
N LYS A 232 -1.86 8.64 -4.01
CA LYS A 232 -2.92 9.21 -3.17
C LYS A 232 -4.11 8.27 -3.10
N TYR A 233 -4.56 7.77 -4.24
CA TYR A 233 -5.66 6.82 -4.29
C TYR A 233 -5.32 5.53 -3.53
N ALA A 234 -4.12 4.98 -3.71
CA ALA A 234 -3.67 3.84 -2.93
C ALA A 234 -3.67 4.11 -1.41
N LEU A 235 -3.29 5.32 -0.99
CA LEU A 235 -3.33 5.72 0.43
C LEU A 235 -4.77 5.82 0.94
N GLU A 236 -5.68 6.41 0.17
CA GLU A 236 -7.13 6.45 0.49
C GLU A 236 -7.69 5.03 0.72
N LEU A 237 -7.41 4.11 -0.21
CA LEU A 237 -7.88 2.73 -0.12
C LEU A 237 -7.29 2.00 1.10
N ARG A 238 -6.01 2.22 1.41
CA ARG A 238 -5.37 1.63 2.59
C ARG A 238 -5.94 2.17 3.89
N ILE A 239 -6.17 3.47 4.00
CA ILE A 239 -6.79 4.08 5.19
C ILE A 239 -8.23 3.59 5.36
N ALA A 240 -8.98 3.46 4.27
CA ALA A 240 -10.35 2.95 4.33
C ALA A 240 -10.43 1.48 4.79
N LYS A 241 -9.43 0.67 4.42
CA LYS A 241 -9.35 -0.75 4.78
C LYS A 241 -8.77 -0.96 6.18
N ASP A 242 -7.61 -0.34 6.42
CA ASP A 242 -6.83 -0.47 7.63
C ASP A 242 -6.68 0.91 8.30
N THR A 243 -5.74 1.07 9.22
CA THR A 243 -5.38 2.38 9.77
C THR A 243 -3.97 2.77 9.34
N VAL A 244 -3.57 4.01 9.59
CA VAL A 244 -2.18 4.44 9.40
C VAL A 244 -1.20 3.75 10.36
N LEU A 245 -1.70 3.03 11.37
CA LEU A 245 -0.88 2.17 12.24
C LEU A 245 -0.45 0.88 11.55
N TYR A 246 -1.10 0.51 10.45
CA TYR A 246 -0.68 -0.63 9.66
C TYR A 246 0.57 -0.29 8.85
N CYS A 247 1.56 -1.18 8.89
CA CYS A 247 2.90 -0.92 8.33
C CYS A 247 2.85 -0.48 6.85
N ASP A 248 2.04 -1.16 6.03
CA ASP A 248 1.95 -0.87 4.60
C ASP A 248 1.26 0.47 4.30
N THR A 249 0.27 0.86 5.13
CA THR A 249 -0.40 2.17 5.03
C THR A 249 0.58 3.29 5.37
N CYS A 250 1.31 3.11 6.48
CA CYS A 250 2.36 4.03 6.89
C CYS A 250 3.46 4.15 5.81
N PHE A 251 3.85 3.02 5.20
CA PHE A 251 4.82 2.99 4.11
C PHE A 251 4.33 3.76 2.87
N THR A 252 3.06 3.59 2.48
CA THR A 252 2.47 4.32 1.35
C THR A 252 2.48 5.83 1.59
N ALA A 253 2.08 6.27 2.80
CA ALA A 253 2.15 7.67 3.18
C ALA A 253 3.60 8.21 3.16
N GLN A 254 4.55 7.43 3.66
CA GLN A 254 5.97 7.80 3.66
C GLN A 254 6.52 7.94 2.24
N ALA A 255 6.19 7.01 1.33
CA ALA A 255 6.62 7.06 -0.06
C ALA A 255 6.12 8.33 -0.77
N LEU A 256 4.83 8.64 -0.59
CA LEU A 256 4.22 9.84 -1.17
C LEU A 256 4.85 11.13 -0.65
N VAL A 257 5.10 11.22 0.65
CA VAL A 257 5.72 12.41 1.25
C VAL A 257 7.18 12.58 0.82
N LYS A 258 7.92 11.48 0.69
CA LYS A 258 9.29 11.52 0.13
C LYS A 258 9.29 12.05 -1.31
N LEU A 259 8.34 11.59 -2.14
CA LEU A 259 8.19 12.11 -3.50
C LEU A 259 7.92 13.61 -3.49
N PHE A 260 7.02 14.10 -2.66
CA PHE A 260 6.75 15.54 -2.54
C PHE A 260 7.99 16.34 -2.13
N LEU A 261 8.77 15.83 -1.19
CA LEU A 261 10.00 16.48 -0.73
C LEU A 261 11.06 16.53 -1.85
N ASP A 262 11.26 15.42 -2.55
CA ASP A 262 12.18 15.35 -3.69
C ASP A 262 11.80 16.33 -4.80
N LEU A 263 10.51 16.35 -5.17
CA LEU A 263 10.00 17.29 -6.17
C LEU A 263 10.16 18.75 -5.76
N ASN A 264 9.95 19.06 -4.47
CA ASN A 264 10.16 20.40 -3.94
C ASN A 264 11.65 20.83 -4.00
N GLU A 265 12.58 19.91 -3.71
CA GLU A 265 14.02 20.19 -3.84
C GLU A 265 14.44 20.33 -5.31
N LYS A 266 13.96 19.46 -6.20
CA LYS A 266 14.19 19.56 -7.65
C LYS A 266 13.64 20.87 -8.24
N HIS A 267 12.49 21.33 -7.76
CA HIS A 267 11.94 22.64 -8.16
C HIS A 267 12.81 23.79 -7.66
N LYS A 268 13.26 23.77 -6.41
CA LYS A 268 14.18 24.79 -5.88
C LYS A 268 15.52 24.83 -6.61
N ALA A 269 16.01 23.68 -7.01
CA ALA A 269 17.23 23.55 -7.80
C ALA A 269 17.05 23.98 -9.27
N GLY A 270 15.85 24.34 -9.70
CA GLY A 270 15.55 24.73 -11.09
C GLY A 270 15.47 23.55 -12.06
N VAL A 271 15.51 22.31 -11.56
CA VAL A 271 15.40 21.08 -12.39
C VAL A 271 13.95 20.88 -12.87
N LEU A 272 12.98 21.26 -12.02
CA LEU A 272 11.56 21.20 -12.37
C LEU A 272 10.98 22.61 -12.50
N SER A 273 10.23 22.84 -13.59
CA SER A 273 9.56 24.12 -13.85
C SER A 273 8.32 24.34 -12.96
N THR A 274 7.62 23.27 -12.59
CA THR A 274 6.39 23.34 -11.81
C THR A 274 6.59 22.82 -10.41
N PRO A 275 6.13 23.55 -9.38
CA PRO A 275 6.16 23.06 -7.99
C PRO A 275 5.13 21.95 -7.77
N VAL A 276 5.27 21.23 -6.66
CA VAL A 276 4.23 20.32 -6.16
C VAL A 276 2.96 21.10 -5.91
N ARG A 277 1.82 20.57 -6.30
CA ARG A 277 0.52 21.21 -6.09
C ARG A 277 0.18 21.23 -4.61
N ALA A 278 -0.14 22.41 -4.08
CA ALA A 278 -0.54 22.57 -2.69
C ALA A 278 -1.74 21.68 -2.31
N GLU A 279 -2.70 21.55 -3.22
CA GLU A 279 -3.88 20.70 -3.06
C GLU A 279 -3.55 19.23 -2.78
N ASP A 280 -2.52 18.68 -3.44
CA ASP A 280 -2.11 17.28 -3.25
C ASP A 280 -1.48 17.07 -1.87
N VAL A 281 -0.68 18.03 -1.40
CA VAL A 281 -0.09 18.00 -0.05
C VAL A 281 -1.16 18.16 1.02
N ILE A 282 -2.10 19.11 0.83
CA ILE A 282 -3.21 19.36 1.76
C ILE A 282 -4.13 18.13 1.83
N HIS A 283 -4.51 17.57 0.71
CA HIS A 283 -5.33 16.37 0.68
C HIS A 283 -4.68 15.20 1.40
N THR A 284 -3.36 15.01 1.20
CA THR A 284 -2.61 13.95 1.88
C THR A 284 -2.58 14.14 3.40
N ILE A 285 -2.36 15.38 3.88
CA ILE A 285 -2.40 15.63 5.33
C ILE A 285 -3.80 15.44 5.89
N GLU A 286 -4.84 15.84 5.17
CA GLU A 286 -6.24 15.66 5.58
C GLU A 286 -6.62 14.18 5.72
N LEU A 287 -6.18 13.33 4.80
CA LEU A 287 -6.36 11.88 4.90
C LEU A 287 -5.73 11.32 6.18
N LEU A 288 -4.49 11.71 6.48
CA LEU A 288 -3.81 11.26 7.70
C LEU A 288 -4.50 11.78 8.96
N LEU A 289 -4.87 13.07 8.99
CA LEU A 289 -5.55 13.67 10.13
C LEU A 289 -6.91 13.05 10.42
N SER A 290 -7.65 12.67 9.39
CA SER A 290 -8.97 12.02 9.55
C SER A 290 -8.89 10.66 10.25
N ASP A 291 -7.76 9.95 10.13
CA ASP A 291 -7.55 8.63 10.73
C ASP A 291 -6.90 8.69 12.13
N LEU A 292 -6.28 9.81 12.50
CA LEU A 292 -5.52 9.91 13.75
C LEU A 292 -6.39 9.69 15.00
N ALA A 293 -7.64 10.18 15.00
CA ALA A 293 -8.54 9.98 16.12
C ALA A 293 -8.84 8.49 16.35
N ARG A 294 -9.09 7.73 15.26
CA ARG A 294 -9.26 6.28 15.29
C ARG A 294 -8.00 5.59 15.79
N CYS A 295 -6.84 6.02 15.33
CA CYS A 295 -5.54 5.47 15.75
C CYS A 295 -5.26 5.72 17.23
N SER A 296 -5.56 6.90 17.75
CA SER A 296 -5.39 7.22 19.18
C SER A 296 -6.21 6.26 20.05
N LEU A 297 -7.48 6.03 19.70
CA LEU A 297 -8.32 5.07 20.42
C LEU A 297 -7.77 3.64 20.35
N LEU A 298 -7.25 3.22 19.20
CA LEU A 298 -6.66 1.88 19.05
C LEU A 298 -5.40 1.70 19.88
N LEU A 299 -4.62 2.75 20.08
CA LEU A 299 -3.42 2.72 20.93
C LEU A 299 -3.73 2.71 22.43
N GLU A 300 -4.97 2.98 22.85
CA GLU A 300 -5.43 2.83 24.23
C GLU A 300 -5.81 1.38 24.56
N ILE A 301 -6.04 0.54 23.55
CA ILE A 301 -6.43 -0.86 23.71
C ILE A 301 -5.19 -1.72 23.91
N ALA A 302 -5.08 -2.36 25.06
CA ALA A 302 -3.99 -3.31 25.34
C ALA A 302 -4.30 -4.73 24.81
N PRO A 303 -3.30 -5.49 24.31
CA PRO A 303 -1.90 -5.14 24.19
C PRO A 303 -1.58 -4.31 22.94
N ILE A 304 -0.73 -3.31 23.10
CA ILE A 304 -0.23 -2.50 21.99
C ILE A 304 0.96 -3.21 21.36
N TYR A 305 0.88 -3.50 20.05
CA TYR A 305 1.99 -4.13 19.35
C TYR A 305 3.09 -3.12 19.03
N LYS A 306 4.36 -3.52 19.23
CA LYS A 306 5.54 -2.68 18.95
C LYS A 306 5.52 -2.08 17.54
N LYS A 307 5.11 -2.84 16.54
CA LYS A 307 4.99 -2.36 15.15
C LYS A 307 3.98 -1.22 14.99
N GLN A 308 2.89 -1.21 15.76
CA GLN A 308 1.90 -0.14 15.73
C GLN A 308 2.47 1.15 16.35
N GLN A 309 3.22 1.03 17.45
CA GLN A 309 3.92 2.16 18.07
C GLN A 309 4.96 2.77 17.12
N GLU A 310 5.75 1.94 16.45
CA GLU A 310 6.72 2.38 15.45
C GLU A 310 6.04 3.09 14.26
N SER A 311 4.90 2.57 13.80
CA SER A 311 4.10 3.20 12.75
C SER A 311 3.54 4.54 13.20
N TRP A 312 3.05 4.64 14.43
CA TRP A 312 2.55 5.88 15.01
C TRP A 312 3.63 6.98 15.03
N ASP A 313 4.82 6.67 15.54
CA ASP A 313 5.94 7.62 15.57
C ASP A 313 6.33 8.06 14.16
N LYS A 314 6.31 7.14 13.18
CA LYS A 314 6.56 7.47 11.77
C LYS A 314 5.48 8.40 11.21
N VAL A 315 4.20 8.14 11.50
CA VAL A 315 3.09 8.99 11.03
C VAL A 315 3.21 10.41 11.56
N LEU A 316 3.56 10.61 12.83
CA LEU A 316 3.79 11.95 13.38
C LEU A 316 4.97 12.66 12.71
N LYS A 317 6.04 11.95 12.37
CA LYS A 317 7.13 12.48 11.55
C LYS A 317 6.67 12.84 10.14
N ILE A 318 5.89 11.97 9.47
CA ILE A 318 5.31 12.23 8.15
C ILE A 318 4.47 13.51 8.17
N ILE A 319 3.60 13.67 9.18
CA ILE A 319 2.81 14.89 9.36
C ILE A 319 3.71 16.13 9.52
N SER A 320 4.76 16.05 10.32
CA SER A 320 5.72 17.15 10.48
C SER A 320 6.35 17.54 9.13
N HIS A 321 6.69 16.58 8.26
CA HIS A 321 7.25 16.84 6.93
C HIS A 321 6.21 17.43 5.95
N LEU A 322 4.96 17.02 6.05
CA LEU A 322 3.86 17.65 5.28
C LEU A 322 3.64 19.09 5.73
N LEU A 323 3.67 19.37 7.04
CA LEU A 323 3.61 20.74 7.56
C LEU A 323 4.79 21.57 7.05
N PHE A 324 6.00 20.98 6.98
CA PHE A 324 7.14 21.66 6.37
C PHE A 324 6.87 22.03 4.90
N LEU A 325 6.37 21.10 4.09
CA LEU A 325 6.00 21.37 2.70
C LEU A 325 4.97 22.51 2.60
N ILE A 326 3.93 22.48 3.41
CA ILE A 326 2.90 23.54 3.44
C ILE A 326 3.52 24.92 3.70
N THR A 327 4.51 25.01 4.59
CA THR A 327 5.20 26.30 4.85
C THR A 327 6.08 26.78 3.70
N LYS A 328 6.39 25.91 2.72
CA LYS A 328 7.23 26.22 1.55
C LYS A 328 6.43 26.46 0.28
N LEU A 329 5.21 25.93 0.20
CA LEU A 329 4.34 26.14 -0.95
C LEU A 329 3.73 27.54 -0.91
N LYS A 330 3.47 28.11 -2.09
CA LYS A 330 2.74 29.36 -2.19
C LYS A 330 1.34 29.16 -1.60
N SER A 331 0.99 29.99 -0.65
CA SER A 331 -0.30 29.95 0.07
C SER A 331 -1.46 30.07 -0.94
N VAL A 332 -2.43 29.15 -0.84
CA VAL A 332 -3.73 29.28 -1.49
C VAL A 332 -4.69 29.83 -0.44
N PRO A 333 -5.05 31.11 -0.46
CA PRO A 333 -5.78 31.77 0.63
C PRO A 333 -7.08 31.05 1.05
N VAL A 334 -7.77 30.46 0.07
CA VAL A 334 -9.04 29.73 0.28
C VAL A 334 -8.86 28.46 1.13
N LEU A 335 -7.70 27.82 1.05
CA LEU A 335 -7.42 26.56 1.75
C LEU A 335 -6.67 26.77 3.09
N GLU A 336 -6.15 27.98 3.32
CA GLU A 336 -5.31 28.27 4.49
C GLU A 336 -6.10 28.22 5.80
N LEU A 337 -7.25 28.84 5.87
CA LEU A 337 -8.06 28.91 7.10
C LEU A 337 -8.64 27.57 7.52
N PRO A 338 -9.23 26.75 6.63
CA PRO A 338 -9.69 25.40 7.00
C PRO A 338 -8.55 24.51 7.48
N LEU A 339 -7.39 24.57 6.82
CA LEU A 339 -6.22 23.78 7.21
C LEU A 339 -5.67 24.21 8.57
N ARG A 340 -5.55 25.53 8.83
CA ARG A 340 -5.13 26.06 10.15
C ARG A 340 -6.07 25.61 11.27
N LYS A 341 -7.38 25.57 11.03
CA LYS A 341 -8.35 25.03 12.00
C LYS A 341 -8.11 23.54 12.28
N LYS A 342 -7.78 22.74 11.25
CA LYS A 342 -7.45 21.31 11.44
C LYS A 342 -6.14 21.13 12.21
N ILE A 343 -5.12 21.94 11.89
CA ILE A 343 -3.85 21.93 12.64
C ILE A 343 -4.08 22.38 14.10
N HIS A 344 -4.91 23.40 14.33
CA HIS A 344 -5.27 23.81 15.69
C HIS A 344 -5.90 22.67 16.49
N ARG A 345 -6.88 21.96 15.91
CA ARG A 345 -7.47 20.77 16.54
C ARG A 345 -6.44 19.70 16.84
N LEU A 346 -5.53 19.46 15.87
CA LEU A 346 -4.47 18.47 16.02
C LEU A 346 -3.57 18.77 17.22
N VAL A 347 -3.10 20.03 17.38
CA VAL A 347 -2.10 20.38 18.40
C VAL A 347 -2.70 20.77 19.74
N HIS A 348 -3.95 21.23 19.76
CA HIS A 348 -4.61 21.72 20.96
C HIS A 348 -5.56 20.69 21.58
N GLU A 349 -6.41 20.06 20.76
CA GLU A 349 -7.42 19.11 21.23
C GLU A 349 -6.85 17.67 21.31
N MET A 350 -6.22 17.18 20.24
CA MET A 350 -5.69 15.83 20.19
C MET A 350 -4.33 15.68 20.84
N ASP A 351 -3.45 16.66 20.67
CA ASP A 351 -2.07 16.71 21.18
C ASP A 351 -1.32 15.35 21.06
N PRO A 352 -1.21 14.79 19.83
CA PRO A 352 -0.65 13.47 19.65
C PRO A 352 0.82 13.44 20.05
N ARG A 353 1.21 12.34 20.72
CA ARG A 353 2.57 12.18 21.27
C ARG A 353 3.22 10.94 20.72
N THR A 354 4.53 11.02 20.45
CA THR A 354 5.34 9.85 20.14
C THR A 354 5.42 8.89 21.33
N THR A 355 6.00 7.72 21.12
CA THR A 355 6.32 6.77 22.20
C THR A 355 7.24 7.38 23.27
N SER A 356 8.11 8.33 22.89
CA SER A 356 8.91 9.15 23.81
C SER A 356 8.13 10.31 24.45
N ARG A 357 6.83 10.43 24.17
CA ARG A 357 5.94 11.55 24.51
C ARG A 357 6.35 12.90 23.91
N ASP A 358 7.14 12.91 22.84
CA ASP A 358 7.44 14.13 22.10
C ASP A 358 6.18 14.64 21.39
N SER A 359 5.90 15.94 21.49
CA SER A 359 4.85 16.60 20.71
C SER A 359 5.33 16.90 19.28
N LEU A 360 4.42 17.31 18.41
CA LEU A 360 4.79 17.81 17.08
C LEU A 360 5.76 19.00 17.14
N LEU A 361 5.68 19.82 18.20
CA LEU A 361 6.61 20.92 18.41
C LEU A 361 8.02 20.43 18.78
N HIS A 362 8.14 19.35 19.59
CA HIS A 362 9.45 18.70 19.83
C HIS A 362 10.03 18.16 18.51
N LEU A 363 9.20 17.52 17.67
CA LEU A 363 9.65 17.05 16.37
C LEU A 363 10.07 18.20 15.44
N ALA A 364 9.38 19.33 15.47
CA ALA A 364 9.69 20.49 14.64
C ALA A 364 11.07 21.11 14.96
N VAL A 365 11.50 21.01 16.21
CA VAL A 365 12.79 21.57 16.67
C VAL A 365 13.90 20.52 16.81
N SER A 366 13.62 19.25 16.51
CA SER A 366 14.59 18.14 16.67
C SER A 366 15.25 17.75 15.36
N LYS A 367 16.58 17.70 15.34
CA LYS A 367 17.38 17.18 14.22
C LYS A 367 17.15 15.70 13.97
N SER A 368 16.67 14.93 14.95
CA SER A 368 16.34 13.51 14.81
C SER A 368 15.04 13.25 14.04
N ASN A 369 14.27 14.33 13.71
CA ASN A 369 13.08 14.21 12.89
C ASN A 369 13.44 14.00 11.42
N SER A 370 13.77 12.78 11.08
CA SER A 370 14.11 12.36 9.71
C SER A 370 13.28 11.16 9.28
N LEU A 371 12.94 11.11 8.00
CA LEU A 371 12.34 9.95 7.35
C LEU A 371 13.48 9.13 6.74
N LYS A 372 13.99 8.12 7.48
CA LYS A 372 15.06 7.25 6.99
C LYS A 372 14.65 6.57 5.67
N ALA A 373 15.58 6.47 4.73
CA ALA A 373 15.39 5.72 3.51
C ALA A 373 15.26 4.23 3.85
N GLN A 374 14.14 3.61 3.52
CA GLN A 374 14.08 2.19 3.18
C GLN A 374 14.14 2.14 1.65
N ASN A 375 15.07 1.38 1.13
CA ASN A 375 15.56 1.30 -0.23
C ASN A 375 14.47 1.16 -1.31
N PHE A 376 13.96 2.27 -1.84
CA PHE A 376 13.15 2.26 -3.06
C PHE A 376 13.70 3.21 -4.15
N PHE A 377 14.57 4.15 -3.77
CA PHE A 377 15.35 4.95 -4.72
C PHE A 377 16.80 4.92 -4.23
N GLU A 378 17.64 4.16 -4.91
CA GLU A 378 19.07 3.99 -4.59
C GLU A 378 19.93 5.19 -4.95
N ASP A 379 19.36 6.29 -5.40
CA ASP A 379 20.14 7.51 -5.57
C ASP A 379 20.34 8.19 -4.21
N GLY A 380 21.57 8.07 -3.72
CA GLY A 380 22.08 8.66 -2.48
C GLY A 380 22.04 10.19 -2.41
N GLY A 381 20.96 10.79 -2.84
CA GLY A 381 20.63 12.17 -2.56
C GLY A 381 20.42 12.29 -1.06
N THR A 382 21.40 12.81 -0.35
CA THR A 382 21.26 13.28 1.02
C THR A 382 20.12 14.30 1.04
N MET A 383 18.90 13.86 1.38
CA MET A 383 17.87 14.81 1.82
C MET A 383 18.52 15.62 2.94
N GLY A 384 18.83 16.88 2.66
CA GLY A 384 19.40 17.78 3.65
C GLY A 384 18.54 17.75 4.91
N ASN A 385 19.14 17.92 6.09
CA ASN A 385 18.38 17.96 7.34
C ASN A 385 17.33 19.06 7.26
N LEU A 386 16.06 18.69 7.05
CA LEU A 386 14.92 19.62 6.96
C LEU A 386 14.55 20.16 8.33
N PHE A 387 14.93 19.46 9.38
CA PHE A 387 14.70 19.83 10.77
C PHE A 387 16.05 20.03 11.50
N PRO A 388 16.08 20.92 12.49
CA PRO A 388 15.02 21.77 13.02
C PRO A 388 14.48 22.80 12.01
N SER A 389 13.15 23.07 12.05
CA SER A 389 12.48 23.97 11.12
C SER A 389 11.73 25.09 11.84
N LEU A 390 12.25 26.32 11.70
CA LEU A 390 11.64 27.52 12.24
C LEU A 390 10.22 27.76 11.71
N SER A 391 10.01 27.55 10.42
CA SER A 391 8.70 27.78 9.78
C SER A 391 7.62 26.82 10.31
N VAL A 392 7.96 25.56 10.56
CA VAL A 392 7.03 24.57 11.15
C VAL A 392 6.78 24.91 12.62
N ALA A 393 7.83 25.23 13.39
CA ALA A 393 7.68 25.61 14.79
C ALA A 393 6.74 26.82 14.94
N ARG A 394 6.93 27.85 14.10
CA ARG A 394 6.05 29.05 14.09
C ARG A 394 4.60 28.65 13.75
N LEU A 395 4.37 27.89 12.71
CA LEU A 395 3.03 27.44 12.33
C LEU A 395 2.33 26.70 13.48
N LEU A 396 3.04 25.80 14.16
CA LEU A 396 2.47 25.03 15.28
C LEU A 396 2.14 25.93 16.48
N VAL A 397 3.02 26.88 16.81
CA VAL A 397 2.78 27.87 17.90
C VAL A 397 1.59 28.75 17.56
N GLU A 398 1.52 29.32 16.35
CA GLU A 398 0.39 30.14 15.89
C GLU A 398 -0.94 29.35 15.90
N CYS A 399 -0.87 28.03 15.73
CA CYS A 399 -2.03 27.12 15.82
C CYS A 399 -2.31 26.65 17.26
N GLY A 400 -1.62 27.15 18.28
CA GLY A 400 -1.91 26.87 19.68
C GLY A 400 -1.21 25.66 20.28
N ALA A 401 -0.08 25.22 19.72
CA ALA A 401 0.71 24.12 20.29
C ALA A 401 1.20 24.47 21.72
N ARG A 402 1.18 23.50 22.62
CA ARG A 402 1.63 23.65 24.01
C ARG A 402 3.14 23.81 24.07
N ILE A 403 3.63 25.02 24.28
CA ILE A 403 5.05 25.37 24.23
C ILE A 403 5.85 24.68 25.34
N ASN A 404 5.27 24.55 26.53
CA ASN A 404 5.90 23.94 27.71
C ASN A 404 5.53 22.48 27.92
N ALA A 405 5.06 21.83 26.89
CA ALA A 405 4.78 20.38 26.92
C ALA A 405 6.07 19.58 27.21
N THR A 406 6.00 18.57 28.07
CA THR A 406 7.17 17.74 28.41
C THR A 406 7.08 16.37 27.78
N ASN A 407 8.22 15.81 27.39
CA ASN A 407 8.36 14.42 26.97
C ASN A 407 8.71 13.49 28.15
N ASN A 408 9.01 12.21 27.89
CA ASN A 408 9.36 11.22 28.92
C ASN A 408 10.63 11.57 29.73
N LEU A 409 11.49 12.44 29.19
CA LEU A 409 12.70 12.93 29.89
C LEU A 409 12.42 14.22 30.68
N GLY A 410 11.17 14.69 30.73
CA GLY A 410 10.83 16.01 31.30
C GLY A 410 11.31 17.20 30.46
N SER A 411 11.82 16.94 29.24
CA SER A 411 12.32 17.98 28.35
C SER A 411 11.17 18.66 27.63
N THR A 412 11.22 20.01 27.57
CA THR A 412 10.31 20.81 26.73
C THR A 412 10.87 20.98 25.32
N PRO A 413 10.09 21.47 24.34
CA PRO A 413 10.60 21.80 23.01
C PRO A 413 11.82 22.73 23.05
N LEU A 414 11.88 23.66 24.02
CA LEU A 414 13.03 24.54 24.21
C LEU A 414 14.28 23.77 24.64
N HIS A 415 14.16 22.83 25.59
CA HIS A 415 15.27 21.96 25.98
C HIS A 415 15.76 21.12 24.78
N THR A 416 14.83 20.60 23.95
CA THR A 416 15.19 19.86 22.72
C THR A 416 15.92 20.75 21.72
N ALA A 417 15.46 21.99 21.52
CA ALA A 417 16.08 22.96 20.60
C ALA A 417 17.49 23.32 21.02
N SER A 418 17.71 23.53 22.33
CA SER A 418 19.00 23.98 22.91
C SER A 418 20.06 22.88 23.03
N THR A 419 19.74 21.62 22.68
CA THR A 419 20.75 20.53 22.71
C THR A 419 21.85 20.78 21.69
N VAL A 420 23.11 20.47 22.04
CA VAL A 420 24.32 20.71 21.18
C VAL A 420 24.19 20.01 19.83
N SER A 421 23.51 18.86 19.78
CA SER A 421 23.27 18.12 18.53
C SER A 421 22.37 18.86 17.53
N ASN A 422 21.57 19.81 18.02
CA ASN A 422 20.64 20.62 17.22
C ASN A 422 21.24 21.99 16.82
N PHE A 423 22.45 22.32 17.28
CA PHE A 423 23.06 23.63 17.07
C PHE A 423 23.40 23.86 15.58
N LYS A 424 22.55 24.63 14.89
CA LYS A 424 22.83 25.31 13.62
C LYS A 424 22.34 26.76 13.76
N GLN A 425 22.89 27.69 12.96
CA GLN A 425 22.50 29.13 12.99
C GLN A 425 20.97 29.38 12.90
N GLU A 426 20.21 28.44 12.31
CA GLU A 426 18.74 28.54 12.25
C GLU A 426 18.05 28.26 13.59
N VAL A 427 18.67 27.53 14.51
CA VAL A 427 18.11 27.16 15.82
C VAL A 427 18.05 28.37 16.76
N ILE A 428 19.03 29.26 16.69
CA ILE A 428 19.03 30.52 17.44
C ILE A 428 17.74 31.33 17.15
N ARG A 429 17.21 31.23 15.93
CA ARG A 429 15.93 31.85 15.55
C ARG A 429 14.71 31.10 16.10
N CYS A 430 14.79 29.77 16.28
CA CYS A 430 13.73 28.97 16.89
C CYS A 430 13.61 29.28 18.40
N ASP A 431 14.73 29.37 19.09
CA ASP A 431 14.76 29.74 20.53
C ASP A 431 14.10 31.12 20.76
N LYS A 432 14.36 32.09 19.87
CA LYS A 432 13.75 33.40 19.94
C LYS A 432 12.23 33.39 19.79
N ILE A 433 11.69 32.57 18.87
CA ILE A 433 10.22 32.48 18.70
C ILE A 433 9.55 31.77 19.87
N LEU A 434 10.17 30.72 20.42
CA LEU A 434 9.66 30.05 21.61
C LEU A 434 9.70 31.00 22.81
N LEU A 435 10.75 31.81 22.95
CA LEU A 435 10.86 32.85 23.96
C LEU A 435 9.85 33.98 23.74
N ASP A 436 9.71 34.51 22.51
CA ASP A 436 8.74 35.55 22.16
C ASP A 436 7.30 35.08 22.41
N ALA A 437 6.98 33.79 22.14
CA ALA A 437 5.66 33.21 22.41
C ALA A 437 5.39 33.06 23.92
N ILE A 438 6.42 32.75 24.73
CA ILE A 438 6.31 32.71 26.19
C ILE A 438 6.04 34.14 26.72
N PHE A 439 6.76 35.15 26.23
CA PHE A 439 6.55 36.55 26.61
C PHE A 439 5.16 37.08 26.21
N TYR A 440 4.61 36.62 25.04
CA TYR A 440 3.29 37.07 24.59
C TYR A 440 2.15 36.49 25.44
N LEU A 441 2.32 35.29 25.99
CA LEU A 441 1.34 34.66 26.88
C LEU A 441 1.38 35.24 28.29
N ASP A 442 2.56 35.63 28.79
CA ASP A 442 2.70 36.25 30.12
C ASP A 442 2.20 37.73 30.16
N THR A 443 2.03 38.36 29.00
CA THR A 443 1.53 39.76 28.92
C THR A 443 0.02 39.86 28.66
N HIS A 444 -0.66 38.70 28.42
CA HIS A 444 -2.09 38.67 28.08
C HIS A 444 -2.90 37.69 28.96
N ILE A 445 -2.37 37.30 30.13
CA ILE A 445 -3.08 36.75 31.29
C ILE A 445 -3.19 37.85 32.35
#